data_4211a2e518ecbc93460866a7a7183a6f
#
_entry.id   4211a2e518ecbc93460866a7a7183a6f
#
_cell.length_a   1.000
_cell.length_b   1.000
_cell.length_c   1.000
_cell.angle_alpha   90.00
_cell.angle_beta   90.00
_cell.angle_gamma   90.00
#
_symmetry.space_group_name_H-M   'P 1'
#
loop_
_entity.id
_entity.type
_entity.pdbx_description
1 polymer ?
#
loop_
_entity_poly.entity_id
_entity_poly.type
_entity_poly.pdbx_seq_one_letter_code
_entity_poly.pdbx_strand_id
1 'polypeptide(L)'
;MENKYAHSDFDSFYIEYSPKLWRLAYRLTRNRYDSEDLVDEAFLIYLQKSITMVIDNPEAYITRILANLVRNYARLSWHNEFPIDVLPESTLSTDGVGMRLREVLPKGLSPQEQEILLLRFEERLSYSEIADVLKIKEVSCRSRLMRAKAHLLNLYEKEKIL
;
A
#
# COMPACT_ATOMS: atom_id res chain seq x y z
N MET A 1 18.50 -18.18 -2.08
CA MET A 1 18.93 -16.85 -1.66
C MET A 1 17.91 -16.28 -0.69
N GLU A 2 18.40 -15.87 0.44
CA GLU A 2 17.54 -15.19 1.40
C GLU A 2 17.21 -13.78 0.92
N ASN A 3 15.99 -13.36 1.16
CA ASN A 3 15.61 -11.99 0.89
C ASN A 3 16.40 -11.07 1.81
N LYS A 4 17.13 -10.11 1.24
CA LYS A 4 17.97 -9.16 1.98
C LYS A 4 17.20 -8.43 3.09
N TYR A 5 15.90 -8.29 2.96
CA TYR A 5 15.06 -7.57 3.90
C TYR A 5 13.95 -8.45 4.47
N ALA A 6 14.32 -9.65 4.94
CA ALA A 6 13.40 -10.52 5.64
C ALA A 6 13.34 -10.16 7.13
N HIS A 7 12.16 -10.19 7.71
CA HIS A 7 11.93 -10.02 9.17
C HIS A 7 12.46 -8.70 9.76
N SER A 8 13.45 -8.82 10.64
CA SER A 8 14.02 -7.68 11.37
C SER A 8 14.55 -6.57 10.48
N ASP A 9 14.86 -6.89 9.23
CA ASP A 9 15.36 -5.91 8.28
C ASP A 9 14.26 -5.14 7.59
N PHE A 10 12.99 -5.55 7.75
CA PHE A 10 11.87 -4.82 7.14
C PHE A 10 11.75 -3.40 7.68
N ASP A 11 11.90 -3.20 8.98
CA ASP A 11 11.84 -1.87 9.55
C ASP A 11 12.92 -0.96 8.98
N SER A 12 14.13 -1.47 8.84
CA SER A 12 15.24 -0.74 8.22
C SER A 12 14.95 -0.42 6.78
N PHE A 13 14.40 -1.36 6.04
CA PHE A 13 14.01 -1.17 4.65
C PHE A 13 12.92 -0.10 4.52
N TYR A 14 11.90 -0.17 5.38
CA TYR A 14 10.82 0.81 5.40
C TYR A 14 11.36 2.22 5.70
N ILE A 15 12.18 2.35 6.75
CA ILE A 15 12.75 3.63 7.13
C ILE A 15 13.61 4.22 6.01
N GLU A 16 14.39 3.40 5.35
CA GLU A 16 15.28 3.86 4.28
C GLU A 16 14.52 4.28 3.03
N TYR A 17 13.54 3.49 2.59
CA TYR A 17 12.91 3.69 1.29
C TYR A 17 11.58 4.44 1.34
N SER A 18 10.87 4.47 2.48
CA SER A 18 9.58 5.17 2.53
C SER A 18 9.67 6.65 2.19
N PRO A 19 10.69 7.42 2.63
CA PRO A 19 10.80 8.82 2.22
C PRO A 19 10.99 8.99 0.72
N LYS A 20 11.77 8.12 0.09
CA LYS A 20 12.01 8.17 -1.36
C LYS A 20 10.73 7.87 -2.14
N LEU A 21 10.02 6.84 -1.71
CA LEU A 21 8.75 6.44 -2.33
C LEU A 21 7.68 7.52 -2.11
N TRP A 22 7.64 8.10 -0.92
CA TRP A 22 6.70 9.17 -0.61
C TRP A 22 6.93 10.38 -1.52
N ARG A 23 8.20 10.76 -1.73
CA ARG A 23 8.51 11.89 -2.63
C ARG A 23 8.05 11.61 -4.05
N LEU A 24 8.24 10.38 -4.53
CA LEU A 24 7.77 9.99 -5.86
C LEU A 24 6.24 10.05 -5.93
N ALA A 25 5.56 9.47 -4.96
CA ALA A 25 4.10 9.49 -4.91
C ALA A 25 3.56 10.91 -4.82
N TYR A 26 4.14 11.74 -3.96
CA TYR A 26 3.71 13.13 -3.79
C TYR A 26 3.93 13.96 -5.07
N ARG A 27 5.03 13.75 -5.74
CA ARG A 27 5.28 14.42 -7.02
C ARG A 27 4.17 14.17 -8.02
N LEU A 28 3.61 12.97 -7.99
CA LEU A 28 2.61 12.54 -8.96
C LEU A 28 1.17 12.81 -8.50
N THR A 29 0.90 12.70 -7.20
CA THR A 29 -0.46 12.89 -6.66
C THR A 29 -0.74 14.29 -6.17
N ARG A 30 0.30 15.01 -5.72
CA ARG A 30 0.19 16.32 -5.09
C ARG A 30 -0.72 16.31 -3.85
N ASN A 31 -0.90 15.15 -3.25
CA ASN A 31 -1.74 14.98 -2.08
C ASN A 31 -0.98 14.17 -1.03
N ARG A 32 -0.80 14.76 0.15
CA ARG A 32 -0.02 14.18 1.23
C ARG A 32 -0.60 12.85 1.73
N TYR A 33 -1.91 12.85 1.97
CA TYR A 33 -2.58 11.67 2.53
C TYR A 33 -2.64 10.52 1.54
N ASP A 34 -2.94 10.83 0.29
CA ASP A 34 -2.97 9.81 -0.75
C ASP A 34 -1.58 9.24 -1.01
N SER A 35 -0.55 10.08 -0.93
CA SER A 35 0.83 9.62 -1.06
C SER A 35 1.22 8.66 0.05
N GLU A 36 0.87 8.98 1.29
CA GLU A 36 1.13 8.09 2.42
C GLU A 36 0.41 6.75 2.25
N ASP A 37 -0.84 6.78 1.85
CA ASP A 37 -1.63 5.56 1.64
C ASP A 37 -1.06 4.71 0.51
N LEU A 38 -0.65 5.32 -0.59
CA LEU A 38 -0.06 4.58 -1.72
C LEU A 38 1.27 3.94 -1.33
N VAL A 39 2.10 4.66 -0.58
CA VAL A 39 3.37 4.09 -0.10
C VAL A 39 3.12 2.93 0.86
N ASP A 40 2.19 3.10 1.80
CA ASP A 40 1.86 2.03 2.73
C ASP A 40 1.28 0.81 2.00
N GLU A 41 0.43 1.03 1.01
CA GLU A 41 -0.11 -0.06 0.19
C GLU A 41 1.02 -0.78 -0.56
N ALA A 42 1.98 -0.03 -1.10
CA ALA A 42 3.12 -0.63 -1.78
C ALA A 42 3.92 -1.56 -0.85
N PHE A 43 4.17 -1.11 0.39
CA PHE A 43 4.86 -1.95 1.37
C PHE A 43 4.06 -3.17 1.78
N LEU A 44 2.74 -3.05 1.90
CA LEU A 44 1.88 -4.20 2.21
C LEU A 44 1.95 -5.26 1.11
N ILE A 45 1.86 -4.83 -0.14
CA ILE A 45 2.00 -5.74 -1.29
C ILE A 45 3.38 -6.37 -1.30
N TYR A 46 4.42 -5.58 -1.04
CA TYR A 46 5.79 -6.08 -0.95
C TYR A 46 5.92 -7.17 0.12
N LEU A 47 5.36 -6.94 1.31
CA LEU A 47 5.40 -7.91 2.39
C LEU A 47 4.73 -9.22 2.00
N GLN A 48 3.56 -9.16 1.39
CA GLN A 48 2.84 -10.34 0.93
C GLN A 48 3.68 -11.15 -0.05
N LYS A 49 4.30 -10.47 -1.01
CA LYS A 49 5.14 -11.13 -2.01
C LYS A 49 6.40 -11.70 -1.40
N SER A 50 7.01 -11.02 -0.43
CA SER A 50 8.22 -11.50 0.22
C SER A 50 8.01 -12.77 1.03
N ILE A 51 6.77 -13.09 1.40
CA ILE A 51 6.44 -14.34 2.09
C ILE A 51 6.47 -15.52 1.12
N THR A 52 6.04 -15.32 -0.12
CA THR A 52 5.84 -16.39 -1.10
C THR A 52 6.98 -16.53 -2.10
N MET A 53 7.82 -15.52 -2.24
CA MET A 53 8.91 -15.54 -3.23
C MET A 53 10.11 -14.76 -2.74
N VAL A 54 11.27 -15.08 -3.32
CA VAL A 54 12.50 -14.33 -3.09
C VAL A 54 12.50 -13.13 -4.05
N ILE A 55 12.75 -11.95 -3.50
CA ILE A 55 12.81 -10.72 -4.28
C ILE A 55 14.28 -10.32 -4.39
N ASP A 56 14.85 -10.42 -5.60
CA ASP A 56 16.26 -10.18 -5.83
C ASP A 56 16.65 -8.72 -5.65
N ASN A 57 15.80 -7.80 -6.11
CA ASN A 57 16.05 -6.37 -6.00
C ASN A 57 14.84 -5.70 -5.34
N PRO A 58 14.84 -5.63 -4.00
CA PRO A 58 13.69 -5.06 -3.26
C PRO A 58 13.35 -3.64 -3.63
N GLU A 59 14.37 -2.79 -3.84
CA GLU A 59 14.14 -1.39 -4.19
C GLU A 59 13.41 -1.25 -5.53
N ALA A 60 13.91 -1.93 -6.56
CA ALA A 60 13.27 -1.88 -7.87
C ALA A 60 11.87 -2.48 -7.84
N TYR A 61 11.68 -3.54 -7.08
CA TYR A 61 10.40 -4.22 -6.99
C TYR A 61 9.34 -3.34 -6.34
N ILE A 62 9.66 -2.72 -5.19
CA ILE A 62 8.70 -1.86 -4.49
C ILE A 62 8.42 -0.58 -5.28
N THR A 63 9.42 -0.04 -5.97
CA THR A 63 9.22 1.12 -6.84
C THR A 63 8.24 0.79 -7.96
N ARG A 64 8.35 -0.40 -8.54
CA ARG A 64 7.40 -0.86 -9.57
C ARG A 64 5.98 -0.99 -9.02
N ILE A 65 5.85 -1.56 -7.83
CA ILE A 65 4.54 -1.67 -7.17
C ILE A 65 3.94 -0.28 -6.98
N LEU A 66 4.71 0.66 -6.44
CA LEU A 66 4.22 2.02 -6.24
C LEU A 66 3.82 2.69 -7.55
N ALA A 67 4.63 2.55 -8.58
CA ALA A 67 4.33 3.12 -9.89
C ALA A 67 2.99 2.61 -10.43
N ASN A 68 2.74 1.31 -10.30
CA ASN A 68 1.46 0.72 -10.72
C ASN A 68 0.29 1.26 -9.90
N LEU A 69 0.48 1.41 -8.59
CA LEU A 69 -0.56 1.96 -7.72
C LEU A 69 -0.87 3.42 -8.05
N VAL A 70 0.16 4.22 -8.33
CA VAL A 70 -0.03 5.62 -8.73
C VAL A 70 -0.78 5.73 -10.05
N ARG A 71 -0.46 4.85 -11.01
CA ARG A 71 -1.19 4.83 -12.29
C ARG A 71 -2.68 4.49 -12.09
N ASN A 72 -2.96 3.51 -11.25
CA ASN A 72 -4.34 3.15 -10.94
C ASN A 72 -5.06 4.30 -10.22
N TYR A 73 -4.37 4.95 -9.29
CA TYR A 73 -4.88 6.13 -8.62
C TYR A 73 -5.23 7.23 -9.63
N ALA A 74 -4.36 7.48 -10.59
CA ALA A 74 -4.58 8.50 -11.61
C ALA A 74 -5.81 8.22 -12.47
N ARG A 75 -6.07 6.94 -12.75
CA ARG A 75 -7.27 6.55 -13.53
C ARG A 75 -8.57 6.77 -12.75
N LEU A 76 -8.51 6.61 -11.42
CA LEU A 76 -9.69 6.70 -10.56
C LEU A 76 -9.89 8.09 -9.99
N SER A 77 -8.88 8.95 -10.05
CA SER A 77 -8.94 10.29 -9.49
C SER A 77 -9.42 11.28 -10.54
N TRP A 78 -10.59 11.83 -10.33
CA TRP A 78 -11.23 12.81 -11.20
C TRP A 78 -10.56 14.18 -11.18
N HIS A 79 -9.70 14.44 -10.20
CA HIS A 79 -9.27 15.78 -9.87
C HIS A 79 -7.86 16.12 -10.34
N ASN A 80 -7.14 15.15 -10.88
CA ASN A 80 -5.74 15.35 -11.13
C ASN A 80 -5.35 15.02 -12.56
N GLU A 81 -4.88 16.01 -13.27
CA GLU A 81 -4.15 15.82 -14.50
C GLU A 81 -2.77 15.31 -14.12
N PHE A 82 -2.60 13.99 -14.15
CA PHE A 82 -1.31 13.39 -13.88
C PHE A 82 -0.49 13.31 -15.14
N PRO A 83 0.80 13.66 -15.09
CA PRO A 83 1.71 13.30 -16.16
C PRO A 83 2.03 11.80 -16.07
N ILE A 84 1.06 10.99 -16.51
CA ILE A 84 1.19 9.53 -16.52
C ILE A 84 2.42 9.10 -17.32
N ASP A 85 2.83 9.94 -18.28
CA ASP A 85 3.99 9.69 -19.13
C ASP A 85 5.32 9.67 -18.37
N VAL A 86 5.33 10.15 -17.13
CA VAL A 86 6.53 10.15 -16.30
C VAL A 86 6.90 8.76 -15.80
N LEU A 87 5.93 7.85 -15.75
CA LEU A 87 6.17 6.49 -15.29
C LEU A 87 6.55 5.60 -16.47
N PRO A 88 7.69 4.88 -16.38
CA PRO A 88 8.10 3.96 -17.45
C PRO A 88 7.06 2.88 -17.70
N GLU A 89 6.86 2.52 -18.96
CA GLU A 89 5.93 1.44 -19.32
C GLU A 89 6.28 0.11 -18.69
N SER A 90 7.56 -0.12 -18.43
CA SER A 90 8.02 -1.34 -17.79
C SER A 90 7.47 -1.52 -16.36
N THR A 91 6.97 -0.44 -15.76
CA THR A 91 6.34 -0.52 -14.44
C THR A 91 4.90 -0.99 -14.49
N LEU A 92 4.35 -1.14 -15.68
CA LEU A 92 2.96 -1.60 -15.88
C LEU A 92 2.81 -3.11 -15.78
N SER A 93 3.88 -3.86 -15.62
CA SER A 93 3.75 -5.31 -15.54
C SER A 93 2.94 -5.68 -14.30
N THR A 94 1.90 -6.43 -14.54
CA THR A 94 0.96 -6.86 -13.51
C THR A 94 1.41 -8.11 -12.77
N ASP A 95 2.65 -8.50 -12.98
CA ASP A 95 3.18 -9.70 -12.37
C ASP A 95 3.14 -9.57 -10.85
N GLY A 96 2.23 -10.27 -10.25
CA GLY A 96 2.18 -10.37 -8.83
C GLY A 96 0.95 -9.82 -8.13
N VAL A 97 -0.03 -9.33 -8.87
CA VAL A 97 -1.27 -8.87 -8.25
C VAL A 97 -2.37 -9.92 -8.45
N GLY A 98 -2.05 -11.18 -8.13
CA GLY A 98 -3.02 -12.26 -8.23
C GLY A 98 -3.84 -12.51 -6.99
N MET A 99 -3.36 -12.04 -5.84
CA MET A 99 -4.06 -12.26 -4.57
C MET A 99 -4.83 -11.02 -4.16
N ARG A 100 -6.08 -11.20 -3.80
CA ARG A 100 -6.89 -10.12 -3.24
C ARG A 100 -6.47 -9.86 -1.80
N LEU A 101 -6.52 -8.60 -1.38
CA LEU A 101 -6.19 -8.24 -0.01
C LEU A 101 -6.99 -9.05 1.02
N ARG A 102 -8.26 -9.28 0.74
CA ARG A 102 -9.14 -10.08 1.60
C ARG A 102 -8.59 -11.47 1.90
N GLU A 103 -7.95 -12.10 0.93
CA GLU A 103 -7.45 -13.46 1.07
C GLU A 103 -6.21 -13.55 1.96
N VAL A 104 -5.51 -12.44 2.13
CA VAL A 104 -4.24 -12.40 2.86
C VAL A 104 -4.30 -11.63 4.17
N LEU A 105 -5.45 -11.06 4.51
CA LEU A 105 -5.58 -10.35 5.77
C LEU A 105 -5.42 -11.31 6.96
N PRO A 106 -4.59 -10.97 7.94
CA PRO A 106 -4.41 -11.81 9.11
C PRO A 106 -5.68 -11.85 9.97
N LYS A 107 -5.84 -12.95 10.69
CA LYS A 107 -7.03 -13.19 11.51
C LYS A 107 -7.14 -12.28 12.73
N GLY A 108 -6.06 -11.62 13.11
CA GLY A 108 -6.05 -10.77 14.29
C GLY A 108 -6.71 -9.41 14.11
N LEU A 109 -7.11 -9.06 12.88
CA LEU A 109 -7.80 -7.79 12.63
C LEU A 109 -9.26 -7.86 13.07
N SER A 110 -9.76 -6.77 13.65
CA SER A 110 -11.19 -6.65 13.94
C SER A 110 -11.99 -6.53 12.64
N PRO A 111 -13.29 -6.86 12.66
CA PRO A 111 -14.13 -6.69 11.48
C PRO A 111 -14.13 -5.25 10.93
N GLN A 112 -14.08 -4.26 11.81
CA GLN A 112 -14.05 -2.85 11.42
C GLN A 112 -12.73 -2.48 10.76
N GLU A 113 -11.62 -3.01 11.26
CA GLU A 113 -10.31 -2.81 10.64
C GLU A 113 -10.25 -3.45 9.26
N GLN A 114 -10.77 -4.68 9.13
CA GLN A 114 -10.84 -5.35 7.83
C GLN A 114 -11.68 -4.55 6.84
N GLU A 115 -12.83 -4.07 7.27
CA GLU A 115 -13.76 -3.34 6.42
C GLU A 115 -13.11 -2.08 5.84
N ILE A 116 -12.48 -1.25 6.68
CA ILE A 116 -11.89 0.00 6.21
C ILE A 116 -10.69 -0.25 5.30
N LEU A 117 -9.90 -1.29 5.59
CA LEU A 117 -8.77 -1.66 4.73
C LEU A 117 -9.25 -2.13 3.36
N LEU A 118 -10.30 -2.94 3.32
CA LEU A 118 -10.85 -3.42 2.05
C LEU A 118 -11.47 -2.28 1.24
N LEU A 119 -12.20 -1.39 1.89
CA LEU A 119 -12.80 -0.26 1.20
C LEU A 119 -11.74 0.65 0.57
N ARG A 120 -10.65 0.89 1.27
CA ARG A 120 -9.60 1.77 0.77
C ARG A 120 -8.71 1.10 -0.26
N PHE A 121 -8.23 -0.11 0.01
CA PHE A 121 -7.19 -0.74 -0.81
C PHE A 121 -7.72 -1.70 -1.87
N GLU A 122 -8.80 -2.39 -1.61
CA GLU A 122 -9.40 -3.31 -2.59
C GLU A 122 -10.41 -2.59 -3.48
N GLU A 123 -11.34 -1.87 -2.87
CA GLU A 123 -12.40 -1.14 -3.59
C GLU A 123 -11.92 0.21 -4.11
N ARG A 124 -10.79 0.69 -3.67
CA ARG A 124 -10.18 1.94 -4.13
C ARG A 124 -11.05 3.18 -3.88
N LEU A 125 -11.79 3.19 -2.80
CA LEU A 125 -12.65 4.33 -2.47
C LEU A 125 -11.85 5.49 -1.88
N SER A 126 -12.29 6.71 -2.18
CA SER A 126 -11.76 7.91 -1.55
C SER A 126 -12.21 7.99 -0.09
N TYR A 127 -11.56 8.84 0.70
CA TYR A 127 -12.00 9.06 2.08
C TYR A 127 -13.43 9.56 2.16
N SER A 128 -13.83 10.43 1.23
CA SER A 128 -15.21 10.92 1.16
C SER A 128 -16.20 9.78 0.91
N GLU A 129 -15.88 8.90 -0.03
CA GLU A 129 -16.72 7.74 -0.34
C GLU A 129 -16.80 6.76 0.83
N ILE A 130 -15.68 6.51 1.50
CA ILE A 130 -15.66 5.65 2.68
C ILE A 130 -16.50 6.27 3.81
N ALA A 131 -16.37 7.58 4.01
CA ALA A 131 -17.16 8.29 5.01
C ALA A 131 -18.65 8.11 4.76
N ASP A 132 -19.08 8.19 3.51
CA ASP A 132 -20.48 7.98 3.13
C ASP A 132 -20.93 6.53 3.39
N VAL A 133 -20.11 5.57 3.03
CA VAL A 133 -20.42 4.13 3.23
C VAL A 133 -20.54 3.80 4.72
N LEU A 134 -19.58 4.25 5.51
CA LEU A 134 -19.53 3.95 6.94
C LEU A 134 -20.35 4.92 7.80
N LYS A 135 -20.86 6.00 7.20
CA LYS A 135 -21.62 7.04 7.91
C LYS A 135 -20.83 7.67 9.06
N ILE A 136 -19.59 8.00 8.79
CA ILE A 136 -18.68 8.67 9.71
C ILE A 136 -18.07 9.88 9.04
N LYS A 137 -17.37 10.71 9.83
CA LYS A 137 -16.68 11.87 9.28
C LYS A 137 -15.42 11.43 8.53
N GLU A 138 -15.05 12.18 7.53
CA GLU A 138 -13.85 11.92 6.72
C GLU A 138 -12.57 11.88 7.59
N VAL A 139 -12.47 12.78 8.58
CA VAL A 139 -11.36 12.78 9.54
C VAL A 139 -11.29 11.46 10.32
N SER A 140 -12.46 10.93 10.70
CA SER A 140 -12.53 9.64 11.39
C SER A 140 -12.06 8.49 10.51
N CYS A 141 -12.36 8.55 9.21
CA CYS A 141 -11.86 7.55 8.26
C CYS A 141 -10.34 7.51 8.24
N ARG A 142 -9.69 8.66 8.17
CA ARG A 142 -8.24 8.74 8.17
C ARG A 142 -7.63 8.15 9.43
N SER A 143 -8.19 8.49 10.59
CA SER A 143 -7.71 7.98 11.87
C SER A 143 -7.90 6.46 11.98
N ARG A 144 -9.05 5.96 11.57
CA ARG A 144 -9.33 4.52 11.59
C ARG A 144 -8.42 3.77 10.64
N LEU A 145 -8.22 4.30 9.45
CA LEU A 145 -7.34 3.67 8.47
C LEU A 145 -5.89 3.64 8.96
N MET A 146 -5.42 4.73 9.56
CA MET A 146 -4.07 4.80 10.12
C MET A 146 -3.86 3.72 11.18
N ARG A 147 -4.81 3.56 12.10
CA ARG A 147 -4.73 2.53 13.15
C ARG A 147 -4.82 1.13 12.57
N ALA A 148 -5.70 0.92 11.59
CA ALA A 148 -5.83 -0.38 10.94
C ALA A 148 -4.55 -0.78 10.20
N LYS A 149 -3.92 0.16 9.48
CA LYS A 149 -2.64 -0.08 8.80
C LYS A 149 -1.55 -0.43 9.80
N ALA A 150 -1.44 0.32 10.89
CA ALA A 150 -0.43 0.06 11.92
C ALA A 150 -0.61 -1.32 12.55
N HIS A 151 -1.84 -1.70 12.85
CA HIS A 151 -2.14 -3.02 13.40
C HIS A 151 -1.84 -4.13 12.40
N LEU A 152 -2.19 -3.93 11.13
CA LEU A 152 -1.91 -4.88 10.07
C LEU A 152 -0.41 -5.14 9.91
N LEU A 153 0.40 -4.07 9.89
CA LEU A 153 1.85 -4.21 9.82
C LEU A 153 2.41 -4.98 11.00
N ASN A 154 1.92 -4.69 12.19
CA ASN A 154 2.33 -5.38 13.41
C ASN A 154 2.00 -6.89 13.34
N LEU A 155 0.82 -7.22 12.85
CA LEU A 155 0.42 -8.63 12.70
C LEU A 155 1.28 -9.36 11.66
N TYR A 156 1.61 -8.71 10.54
CA TYR A 156 2.50 -9.31 9.55
C TYR A 156 3.90 -9.56 10.11
N GLU A 157 4.42 -8.65 10.90
CA GLU A 157 5.72 -8.82 11.54
C GLU A 157 5.72 -10.03 12.48
N LYS A 158 4.65 -10.18 13.26
CA LYS A 158 4.50 -11.32 14.17
C LYS A 158 4.41 -12.66 13.41
N GLU A 159 3.67 -12.69 12.31
CA GLU A 159 3.57 -13.90 11.49
C GLU A 159 4.92 -14.31 10.89
N LYS A 160 5.75 -13.33 10.54
CA LYS A 160 7.08 -13.61 9.99
C LYS A 160 8.05 -14.19 11.03
N ILE A 161 7.86 -13.86 12.28
CA ILE A 161 8.72 -14.33 13.38
C ILE A 161 8.43 -15.80 13.71
N LEU A 162 7.25 -16.26 13.39
CA LEU A 162 6.85 -17.66 13.56
C LEU A 162 7.23 -18.48 12.34
#